data_895fad3ac173a3ae73f689e075147753
#
_entry.id   895fad3ac173a3ae73f689e075147753
#
_cell.length_a   1.000
_cell.length_b   1.000
_cell.length_c   1.000
_cell.angle_alpha   90.00
_cell.angle_beta   90.00
_cell.angle_gamma   90.00
#
_symmetry.space_group_name_H-M   'P 1'
#
loop_
_entity.id
_entity.type
_entity.pdbx_description
1 polymer ?
#
loop_
_entity_poly.entity_id
_entity_poly.type
_entity_poly.pdbx_seq_one_letter_code
_entity_poly.pdbx_strand_id
1 'polypeptide(L)'
;MKNPYAIGKNIYLRTPTIEDAEGEWYQWFSDRETTKFLGDRYLPNSIDQQINFLKYAQEAKDRIVLSICKIENDKHIGTCGFSAINWFHKSADVSIVVGDKNHKQGPVTIEGMSLLLEIAFKRLGLVNLLSVHVASNPFTPLINKIFGFEEVGRIKNFALYEGEYMDSIISQLARKEWVARNQ
;
A
#
# COMPACT_ATOMS: atom_id res chain seq x y z
N MET A 1 8.31 20.13 0.14
CA MET A 1 7.95 18.93 0.93
C MET A 1 7.34 19.36 2.26
N LYS A 2 6.18 18.81 2.60
CA LYS A 2 5.47 19.09 3.85
C LYS A 2 5.62 17.91 4.82
N ASN A 3 6.31 18.10 5.93
CA ASN A 3 6.48 17.13 7.01
C ASN A 3 6.83 15.70 6.54
N PRO A 4 7.93 15.48 5.80
CA PRO A 4 8.27 14.20 5.23
C PRO A 4 8.63 13.17 6.31
N TYR A 5 8.03 11.97 6.23
CA TYR A 5 8.38 10.83 7.08
C TYR A 5 9.50 9.98 6.46
N ALA A 6 9.48 9.81 5.13
CA ALA A 6 10.54 9.17 4.37
C ALA A 6 10.72 9.90 3.03
N ILE A 7 11.96 10.04 2.58
CA ILE A 7 12.30 10.80 1.36
C ILE A 7 13.01 9.85 0.40
N GLY A 8 12.49 9.73 -0.81
CA GLY A 8 13.09 9.02 -1.92
C GLY A 8 13.78 9.98 -2.90
N LYS A 9 13.91 9.53 -4.14
CA LYS A 9 14.53 10.32 -5.23
C LYS A 9 13.53 11.28 -5.89
N ASN A 10 12.29 10.82 -6.12
CA ASN A 10 11.26 11.56 -6.85
C ASN A 10 10.00 11.78 -6.00
N ILE A 11 9.81 10.96 -4.99
CA ILE A 11 8.68 10.99 -4.09
C ILE A 11 9.12 11.06 -2.63
N TYR A 12 8.21 11.49 -1.79
CA TYR A 12 8.34 11.36 -0.35
C TYR A 12 7.04 10.85 0.27
N LEU A 13 7.14 10.25 1.44
CA LEU A 13 6.01 9.75 2.20
C LEU A 13 5.78 10.64 3.42
N ARG A 14 4.53 10.95 3.72
CA ARG A 14 4.11 11.71 4.90
C ARG A 14 2.79 11.21 5.46
N THR A 15 2.46 11.62 6.67
CA THR A 15 1.11 11.41 7.22
C THR A 15 0.08 12.13 6.33
N PRO A 16 -1.05 11.49 6.00
CA PRO A 16 -2.14 12.12 5.26
C PRO A 16 -2.77 13.26 6.05
N THR A 17 -3.27 14.26 5.33
CA THR A 17 -3.98 15.42 5.90
C THR A 17 -5.45 15.45 5.46
N ILE A 18 -6.23 16.35 6.05
CA ILE A 18 -7.62 16.57 5.66
C ILE A 18 -7.70 17.02 4.20
N GLU A 19 -6.79 17.88 3.75
CA GLU A 19 -6.71 18.36 2.37
C GLU A 19 -6.47 17.21 1.38
N ASP A 20 -5.74 16.15 1.78
CA ASP A 20 -5.60 14.96 0.95
C ASP A 20 -6.94 14.22 0.81
N ALA A 21 -7.68 14.09 1.90
CA ALA A 21 -8.97 13.40 1.91
C ALA A 21 -10.04 14.17 1.12
N GLU A 22 -10.03 15.49 1.17
CA GLU A 22 -10.91 16.39 0.42
C GLU A 22 -10.49 16.54 -1.06
N GLY A 23 -9.23 16.20 -1.38
CA GLY A 23 -8.66 16.29 -2.71
C GLY A 23 -9.05 15.13 -3.63
N GLU A 24 -8.08 14.61 -4.36
CA GLU A 24 -8.33 13.52 -5.34
C GLU A 24 -8.46 12.14 -4.68
N TRP A 25 -8.05 11.96 -3.42
CA TRP A 25 -7.96 10.65 -2.77
C TRP A 25 -9.29 9.89 -2.74
N TYR A 26 -10.40 10.53 -2.36
CA TYR A 26 -11.70 9.86 -2.33
C TYR A 26 -12.14 9.39 -3.74
N GLN A 27 -11.78 10.15 -4.78
CA GLN A 27 -12.11 9.81 -6.17
C GLN A 27 -11.36 8.57 -6.66
N TRP A 28 -10.12 8.37 -6.21
CA TRP A 28 -9.35 7.17 -6.58
C TRP A 28 -10.03 5.89 -6.14
N PHE A 29 -10.66 5.89 -4.97
CA PHE A 29 -11.37 4.73 -4.45
C PHE A 29 -12.79 4.57 -5.04
N SER A 30 -13.29 5.55 -5.77
CA SER A 30 -14.48 5.47 -6.61
C SER A 30 -14.15 5.15 -8.07
N ASP A 31 -12.88 5.26 -8.48
CA ASP A 31 -12.44 4.95 -9.86
C ASP A 31 -12.25 3.44 -10.03
N ARG A 32 -13.05 2.85 -10.94
CA ARG A 32 -13.06 1.39 -11.18
C ARG A 32 -11.70 0.84 -11.61
N GLU A 33 -10.93 1.59 -12.40
CA GLU A 33 -9.60 1.15 -12.84
C GLU A 33 -8.58 1.18 -11.71
N THR A 34 -8.65 2.17 -10.79
CA THR A 34 -7.78 2.24 -9.62
C THR A 34 -8.08 1.13 -8.64
N THR A 35 -9.37 0.85 -8.41
CA THR A 35 -9.81 -0.15 -7.43
C THR A 35 -9.91 -1.57 -7.98
N LYS A 36 -9.59 -1.77 -9.26
CA LYS A 36 -9.80 -3.03 -9.99
C LYS A 36 -9.36 -4.29 -9.22
N PHE A 37 -8.26 -4.23 -8.49
CA PHE A 37 -7.71 -5.35 -7.74
C PHE A 37 -7.75 -5.15 -6.21
N LEU A 38 -8.48 -4.13 -5.72
CA LEU A 38 -8.66 -3.87 -4.30
C LEU A 38 -9.91 -4.57 -3.76
N GLY A 39 -9.88 -4.96 -2.49
CA GLY A 39 -11.03 -5.58 -1.82
C GLY A 39 -12.24 -4.66 -1.72
N ASP A 40 -12.02 -3.35 -1.57
CA ASP A 40 -13.07 -2.34 -1.38
C ASP A 40 -13.69 -1.82 -2.70
N ARG A 41 -13.32 -2.40 -3.84
CA ARG A 41 -13.76 -1.97 -5.19
C ARG A 41 -15.28 -1.85 -5.39
N TYR A 42 -16.07 -2.54 -4.59
CA TYR A 42 -17.52 -2.57 -4.70
C TYR A 42 -18.23 -1.54 -3.82
N LEU A 43 -17.48 -0.87 -2.96
CA LEU A 43 -18.05 0.14 -2.06
C LEU A 43 -17.88 1.53 -2.67
N PRO A 44 -18.95 2.36 -2.66
CA PRO A 44 -18.81 3.76 -3.03
C PRO A 44 -17.93 4.48 -2.01
N ASN A 45 -17.22 5.50 -2.44
CA ASN A 45 -16.46 6.35 -1.55
C ASN A 45 -16.85 7.82 -1.75
N SER A 46 -17.01 8.56 -0.66
CA SER A 46 -17.32 9.98 -0.63
C SER A 46 -16.25 10.74 0.16
N ILE A 47 -16.26 12.08 0.07
CA ILE A 47 -15.37 12.92 0.87
C ILE A 47 -15.53 12.61 2.36
N ASP A 48 -16.75 12.53 2.87
CA ASP A 48 -17.02 12.26 4.29
C ASP A 48 -16.51 10.87 4.71
N GLN A 49 -16.71 9.86 3.85
CA GLN A 49 -16.18 8.51 4.11
C GLN A 49 -14.65 8.51 4.12
N GLN A 50 -14.01 9.26 3.21
CA GLN A 50 -12.55 9.37 3.17
C GLN A 50 -12.00 10.11 4.41
N ILE A 51 -12.67 11.17 4.87
CA ILE A 51 -12.32 11.88 6.11
C ILE A 51 -12.48 10.96 7.33
N ASN A 52 -13.57 10.20 7.39
CA ASN A 52 -13.79 9.24 8.48
C ASN A 52 -12.76 8.13 8.48
N PHE A 53 -12.39 7.61 7.30
CA PHE A 53 -11.29 6.66 7.18
C PHE A 53 -9.96 7.25 7.65
N LEU A 54 -9.64 8.50 7.28
CA LEU A 54 -8.43 9.18 7.74
C LEU A 54 -8.37 9.27 9.27
N LYS A 55 -9.46 9.72 9.90
CA LYS A 55 -9.55 9.79 11.37
C LYS A 55 -9.36 8.43 12.03
N TYR A 56 -10.08 7.42 11.52
CA TYR A 56 -9.92 6.05 11.98
C TYR A 56 -8.47 5.56 11.84
N ALA A 57 -7.84 5.79 10.69
CA ALA A 57 -6.47 5.35 10.44
C ALA A 57 -5.43 6.04 11.33
N GLN A 58 -5.68 7.29 11.74
CA GLN A 58 -4.82 8.02 12.67
C GLN A 58 -4.92 7.51 14.12
N GLU A 59 -6.06 6.99 14.52
CA GLU A 59 -6.31 6.46 15.87
C GLU A 59 -5.97 4.95 15.97
N ALA A 60 -6.00 4.22 14.85
CA ALA A 60 -5.74 2.80 14.81
C ALA A 60 -4.31 2.46 15.22
N LYS A 61 -4.16 1.44 16.07
CA LYS A 61 -2.84 0.96 16.53
C LYS A 61 -2.24 -0.14 15.64
N ASP A 62 -3.06 -0.72 14.78
CA ASP A 62 -2.71 -1.83 13.90
C ASP A 62 -2.57 -1.40 12.43
N ARG A 63 -2.45 -0.09 12.19
CA ARG A 63 -2.42 0.49 10.86
C ARG A 63 -1.53 1.73 10.79
N ILE A 64 -0.85 1.90 9.67
CA ILE A 64 -0.14 3.13 9.30
C ILE A 64 -0.49 3.43 7.85
N VAL A 65 -1.05 4.61 7.60
CA VAL A 65 -1.34 5.12 6.25
C VAL A 65 -0.44 6.31 5.98
N LEU A 66 0.15 6.34 4.80
CA LEU A 66 1.03 7.41 4.34
C LEU A 66 0.57 7.90 2.96
N SER A 67 0.59 9.21 2.76
CA SER A 67 0.46 9.84 1.44
C SER A 67 1.76 9.72 0.67
N ILE A 68 1.68 9.36 -0.61
CA ILE A 68 2.77 9.41 -1.57
C ILE A 68 2.70 10.78 -2.25
N CYS A 69 3.73 11.59 -2.08
CA CYS A 69 3.78 12.94 -2.64
C CYS A 69 5.00 13.11 -3.55
N LYS A 70 4.84 13.87 -4.63
CA LYS A 70 5.94 14.26 -5.51
C LYS A 70 6.84 15.28 -4.81
N ILE A 71 8.17 15.10 -4.89
CA ILE A 71 9.13 16.08 -4.37
C ILE A 71 9.04 17.39 -5.15
N GLU A 72 8.83 17.30 -6.47
CA GLU A 72 8.82 18.41 -7.40
C GLU A 72 7.79 19.50 -7.07
N ASN A 73 6.57 19.11 -6.64
CA ASN A 73 5.45 20.03 -6.52
C ASN A 73 4.52 19.75 -5.33
N ASP A 74 4.91 18.85 -4.43
CA ASP A 74 4.13 18.40 -3.26
C ASP A 74 2.79 17.72 -3.61
N LYS A 75 2.54 17.39 -4.90
CA LYS A 75 1.28 16.78 -5.32
C LYS A 75 1.13 15.40 -4.67
N HIS A 76 -0.01 15.18 -4.00
CA HIS A 76 -0.45 13.89 -3.52
C HIS A 76 -0.88 13.01 -4.71
N ILE A 77 -0.26 11.85 -4.91
CA ILE A 77 -0.45 10.99 -6.07
C ILE A 77 -0.87 9.56 -5.74
N GLY A 78 -0.88 9.21 -4.46
CA GLY A 78 -1.23 7.86 -4.02
C GLY A 78 -1.12 7.69 -2.52
N THR A 79 -1.45 6.50 -2.06
CA THR A 79 -1.35 6.11 -0.64
C THR A 79 -0.62 4.79 -0.52
N CYS A 80 0.06 4.61 0.61
CA CYS A 80 0.73 3.35 0.94
C CYS A 80 0.75 3.16 2.45
N GLY A 81 1.18 1.98 2.90
CA GLY A 81 1.31 1.77 4.33
C GLY A 81 1.22 0.32 4.75
N PHE A 82 0.84 0.15 6.00
CA PHE A 82 0.74 -1.15 6.66
C PHE A 82 -0.64 -1.30 7.30
N SER A 83 -1.17 -2.52 7.26
CA SER A 83 -2.38 -2.92 7.97
C SER A 83 -2.16 -4.23 8.69
N ALA A 84 -3.11 -4.60 9.56
CA ALA A 84 -2.99 -5.80 10.40
C ALA A 84 -1.64 -5.88 11.15
N ILE A 85 -1.11 -4.73 11.59
CA ILE A 85 0.17 -4.69 12.30
C ILE A 85 0.04 -5.45 13.60
N ASN A 86 0.79 -6.52 13.73
CA ASN A 86 0.93 -7.25 14.97
C ASN A 86 2.25 -6.86 15.65
N TRP A 87 2.18 -5.98 16.64
CA TRP A 87 3.36 -5.48 17.34
C TRP A 87 4.06 -6.55 18.19
N PHE A 88 3.33 -7.59 18.59
CA PHE A 88 3.88 -8.71 19.34
C PHE A 88 4.68 -9.65 18.42
N HIS A 89 4.07 -10.06 17.30
CA HIS A 89 4.71 -10.94 16.31
C HIS A 89 5.58 -10.20 15.31
N LYS A 90 5.60 -8.86 15.35
CA LYS A 90 6.38 -8.00 14.44
C LYS A 90 6.09 -8.27 12.97
N SER A 91 4.82 -8.39 12.62
CA SER A 91 4.35 -8.63 11.24
C SER A 91 3.30 -7.60 10.83
N ALA A 92 3.15 -7.40 9.53
CA ALA A 92 2.11 -6.54 8.94
C ALA A 92 1.83 -6.93 7.48
N ASP A 93 0.66 -6.54 6.99
CA ASP A 93 0.36 -6.50 5.56
C ASP A 93 0.85 -5.17 4.98
N VAL A 94 1.53 -5.21 3.84
CA VAL A 94 2.00 -4.02 3.12
C VAL A 94 1.11 -3.74 1.91
N SER A 95 0.77 -2.48 1.68
CA SER A 95 -0.03 -2.06 0.54
C SER A 95 0.46 -0.74 -0.06
N ILE A 96 0.25 -0.59 -1.35
CA ILE A 96 0.53 0.64 -2.10
C ILE A 96 -0.49 0.82 -3.21
N VAL A 97 -1.05 2.03 -3.33
CA VAL A 97 -2.02 2.41 -4.35
C VAL A 97 -1.57 3.75 -4.94
N VAL A 98 -1.24 3.77 -6.22
CA VAL A 98 -1.00 5.01 -6.97
C VAL A 98 -2.31 5.37 -7.66
N GLY A 99 -2.97 6.44 -7.20
CA GLY A 99 -4.27 6.88 -7.69
C GLY A 99 -4.20 7.83 -8.87
N ASP A 100 -3.19 8.68 -8.91
CA ASP A 100 -3.00 9.62 -10.02
C ASP A 100 -2.73 8.89 -11.34
N LYS A 101 -3.58 9.16 -12.35
CA LYS A 101 -3.56 8.46 -13.65
C LYS A 101 -2.25 8.65 -14.43
N ASN A 102 -1.57 9.79 -14.23
CA ASN A 102 -0.31 10.10 -14.92
C ASN A 102 0.90 9.39 -14.29
N HIS A 103 0.72 8.79 -13.11
CA HIS A 103 1.78 8.16 -12.34
C HIS A 103 1.48 6.68 -12.03
N LYS A 104 0.39 6.14 -12.56
CA LYS A 104 0.04 4.72 -12.41
C LYS A 104 1.14 3.85 -13.02
N GLN A 105 1.64 2.93 -12.20
CA GLN A 105 2.61 1.88 -12.54
C GLN A 105 4.08 2.37 -12.73
N GLY A 106 5.00 1.47 -12.43
CA GLY A 106 6.42 1.66 -12.67
C GLY A 106 7.18 2.37 -11.55
N PRO A 107 7.96 3.40 -11.87
CA PRO A 107 8.97 3.94 -10.94
C PRO A 107 8.44 4.40 -9.57
N VAL A 108 7.25 5.02 -9.53
CA VAL A 108 6.64 5.51 -8.30
C VAL A 108 6.29 4.35 -7.35
N THR A 109 5.69 3.27 -7.89
CA THR A 109 5.34 2.09 -7.07
C THR A 109 6.60 1.40 -6.54
N ILE A 110 7.64 1.28 -7.36
CA ILE A 110 8.90 0.66 -6.95
C ILE A 110 9.57 1.52 -5.86
N GLU A 111 9.66 2.83 -6.07
CA GLU A 111 10.27 3.75 -5.10
C GLU A 111 9.48 3.77 -3.79
N GLY A 112 8.14 3.84 -3.86
CA GLY A 112 7.26 3.80 -2.69
C GLY A 112 7.39 2.50 -1.90
N MET A 113 7.43 1.35 -2.57
CA MET A 113 7.63 0.05 -1.93
C MET A 113 9.02 -0.02 -1.27
N SER A 114 10.07 0.47 -1.93
CA SER A 114 11.42 0.53 -1.33
C SER A 114 11.42 1.31 -0.01
N LEU A 115 10.78 2.49 0.01
CA LEU A 115 10.65 3.30 1.23
C LEU A 115 9.86 2.58 2.32
N LEU A 116 8.77 1.88 1.95
CA LEU A 116 7.98 1.08 2.90
C LEU A 116 8.80 -0.04 3.53
N LEU A 117 9.60 -0.76 2.76
CA LEU A 117 10.45 -1.83 3.28
C LEU A 117 11.50 -1.28 4.25
N GLU A 118 12.09 -0.13 3.96
CA GLU A 118 12.99 0.54 4.90
C GLU A 118 12.29 0.97 6.19
N ILE A 119 11.09 1.53 6.08
CA ILE A 119 10.28 1.90 7.25
C ILE A 119 9.98 0.64 8.07
N ALA A 120 9.46 -0.42 7.45
CA ALA A 120 9.08 -1.64 8.13
C ALA A 120 10.26 -2.28 8.89
N PHE A 121 11.36 -2.51 8.19
CA PHE A 121 12.46 -3.30 8.73
C PHE A 121 13.47 -2.50 9.55
N LYS A 122 13.70 -1.22 9.20
CA LYS A 122 14.68 -0.38 9.91
C LYS A 122 14.06 0.47 11.02
N ARG A 123 12.85 1.04 10.80
CA ARG A 123 12.25 1.97 11.78
C ARG A 123 11.27 1.28 12.72
N LEU A 124 10.34 0.46 12.18
CA LEU A 124 9.31 -0.21 12.97
C LEU A 124 9.80 -1.52 13.58
N GLY A 125 10.92 -2.06 13.11
CA GLY A 125 11.50 -3.31 13.61
C GLY A 125 10.62 -4.53 13.29
N LEU A 126 9.81 -4.47 12.24
CA LEU A 126 9.04 -5.62 11.78
C LEU A 126 9.99 -6.71 11.29
N VAL A 127 9.55 -7.97 11.37
CA VAL A 127 10.34 -9.13 10.94
C VAL A 127 9.73 -9.86 9.76
N ASN A 128 8.42 -9.70 9.53
CA ASN A 128 7.72 -10.30 8.40
C ASN A 128 6.73 -9.30 7.80
N LEU A 129 6.70 -9.24 6.47
CA LEU A 129 5.67 -8.53 5.71
C LEU A 129 4.91 -9.51 4.84
N LEU A 130 3.61 -9.33 4.77
CA LEU A 130 2.72 -10.04 3.87
C LEU A 130 2.26 -9.11 2.76
N SER A 131 2.11 -9.67 1.56
CA SER A 131 1.50 -9.04 0.39
C SER A 131 0.39 -9.98 -0.09
N VAL A 132 -0.87 -9.55 0.09
CA VAL A 132 -2.05 -10.34 -0.27
C VAL A 132 -2.72 -9.73 -1.49
N HIS A 133 -3.02 -10.56 -2.50
CA HIS A 133 -3.65 -10.08 -3.73
C HIS A 133 -4.54 -11.15 -4.36
N VAL A 134 -5.52 -10.72 -5.14
CA VAL A 134 -6.34 -11.63 -5.95
C VAL A 134 -5.51 -12.24 -7.07
N ALA A 135 -5.70 -13.52 -7.36
CA ALA A 135 -4.88 -14.28 -8.32
C ALA A 135 -4.87 -13.69 -9.74
N SER A 136 -5.91 -12.97 -10.13
CA SER A 136 -5.99 -12.27 -11.43
C SER A 136 -5.23 -10.95 -11.51
N ASN A 137 -4.63 -10.46 -10.40
CA ASN A 137 -3.83 -9.24 -10.42
C ASN A 137 -2.46 -9.51 -11.09
N PRO A 138 -2.17 -8.91 -12.26
CA PRO A 138 -0.91 -9.17 -12.95
C PRO A 138 0.25 -8.34 -12.42
N PHE A 139 -0.01 -7.29 -11.61
CA PHE A 139 1.01 -6.31 -11.20
C PHE A 139 1.69 -6.69 -9.89
N THR A 140 0.93 -7.11 -8.89
CA THR A 140 1.47 -7.43 -7.56
C THR A 140 2.54 -8.53 -7.63
N PRO A 141 2.39 -9.64 -8.40
CA PRO A 141 3.45 -10.64 -8.53
C PRO A 141 4.76 -10.08 -9.08
N LEU A 142 4.70 -9.12 -10.02
CA LEU A 142 5.89 -8.47 -10.56
C LEU A 142 6.62 -7.64 -9.50
N ILE A 143 5.89 -6.84 -8.74
CA ILE A 143 6.44 -6.05 -7.63
C ILE A 143 7.00 -6.98 -6.54
N ASN A 144 6.27 -8.02 -6.17
CA ASN A 144 6.71 -9.02 -5.19
C ASN A 144 8.04 -9.66 -5.62
N LYS A 145 8.17 -10.04 -6.89
CA LYS A 145 9.41 -10.60 -7.45
C LYS A 145 10.60 -9.63 -7.36
N ILE A 146 10.38 -8.34 -7.67
CA ILE A 146 11.43 -7.31 -7.58
C ILE A 146 11.98 -7.23 -6.16
N PHE A 147 11.10 -7.24 -5.15
CA PHE A 147 11.49 -7.07 -3.75
C PHE A 147 11.77 -8.38 -3.01
N GLY A 148 11.55 -9.53 -3.63
CA GLY A 148 11.85 -10.84 -3.07
C GLY A 148 10.79 -11.39 -2.14
N PHE A 149 9.53 -10.98 -2.30
CA PHE A 149 8.41 -11.70 -1.69
C PHE A 149 8.23 -13.05 -2.35
N GLU A 150 8.01 -14.07 -1.56
CA GLU A 150 7.75 -15.46 -2.00
C GLU A 150 6.31 -15.85 -1.70
N GLU A 151 5.64 -16.56 -2.63
CA GLU A 151 4.31 -17.12 -2.39
C GLU A 151 4.40 -18.18 -1.30
N VAL A 152 3.67 -17.97 -0.20
CA VAL A 152 3.65 -18.87 0.96
C VAL A 152 2.29 -19.52 1.19
N GLY A 153 1.26 -19.08 0.47
CA GLY A 153 -0.08 -19.62 0.62
C GLY A 153 -1.07 -19.11 -0.39
N ARG A 154 -2.19 -19.85 -0.46
CA ARG A 154 -3.32 -19.54 -1.34
C ARG A 154 -4.63 -19.88 -0.64
N ILE A 155 -5.55 -18.90 -0.63
CA ILE A 155 -6.90 -19.10 -0.12
C ILE A 155 -7.82 -19.25 -1.33
N LYS A 156 -8.44 -20.43 -1.48
CA LYS A 156 -9.29 -20.75 -2.62
C LYS A 156 -10.64 -20.02 -2.53
N ASN A 157 -11.12 -19.52 -3.67
CA ASN A 157 -12.45 -18.88 -3.81
C ASN A 157 -12.73 -17.80 -2.75
N PHE A 158 -11.73 -16.98 -2.43
CA PHE A 158 -11.80 -16.02 -1.32
C PHE A 158 -12.29 -14.64 -1.76
N ALA A 159 -11.84 -14.16 -2.90
CA ALA A 159 -12.15 -12.81 -3.38
C ALA A 159 -13.22 -12.85 -4.48
N LEU A 160 -14.30 -12.09 -4.32
CA LEU A 160 -15.25 -11.85 -5.39
C LEU A 160 -14.64 -10.88 -6.40
N TYR A 161 -14.57 -11.29 -7.68
CA TYR A 161 -13.99 -10.48 -8.74
C TYR A 161 -14.80 -10.66 -10.03
N GLU A 162 -15.41 -9.57 -10.55
CA GLU A 162 -16.23 -9.58 -11.76
C GLU A 162 -17.38 -10.62 -11.71
N GLY A 163 -17.95 -10.86 -10.54
CA GLY A 163 -19.05 -11.83 -10.34
C GLY A 163 -18.58 -13.27 -10.08
N GLU A 164 -17.29 -13.55 -10.13
CA GLU A 164 -16.73 -14.88 -9.86
C GLU A 164 -15.83 -14.87 -8.63
N TYR A 165 -15.77 -15.99 -7.92
CA TYR A 165 -14.86 -16.17 -6.80
C TYR A 165 -13.48 -16.58 -7.31
N MET A 166 -12.48 -15.81 -6.91
CA MET A 166 -11.08 -16.06 -7.25
C MET A 166 -10.24 -16.35 -6.01
N ASP A 167 -9.14 -17.04 -6.21
CA ASP A 167 -8.17 -17.30 -5.15
C ASP A 167 -7.49 -15.98 -4.73
N SER A 168 -7.14 -15.90 -3.45
CA SER A 168 -6.19 -14.92 -2.93
C SER A 168 -4.85 -15.56 -2.68
N ILE A 169 -3.79 -14.90 -3.16
CA ILE A 169 -2.40 -15.34 -3.02
C ILE A 169 -1.78 -14.56 -1.86
N ILE A 170 -1.08 -15.26 -1.00
CA ILE A 170 -0.33 -14.70 0.12
C ILE A 170 1.16 -14.85 -0.19
N SER A 171 1.85 -13.74 -0.26
CA SER A 171 3.31 -13.70 -0.38
C SER A 171 3.92 -13.08 0.86
N GLN A 172 5.12 -13.52 1.22
CA GLN A 172 5.85 -13.10 2.41
C GLN A 172 7.25 -12.60 2.05
N LEU A 173 7.71 -11.58 2.76
CA LEU A 173 9.12 -11.15 2.79
C LEU A 173 9.59 -11.09 4.23
N ALA A 174 10.55 -11.93 4.60
CA ALA A 174 11.18 -11.86 5.90
C ALA A 174 12.34 -10.84 5.92
N ARG A 175 12.50 -10.13 7.05
CA ARG A 175 13.59 -9.15 7.23
C ARG A 175 14.97 -9.69 6.89
N LYS A 176 15.27 -10.93 7.28
CA LYS A 176 16.56 -11.59 7.01
C LYS A 176 16.86 -11.70 5.51
N GLU A 177 15.85 -11.98 4.70
CA GLU A 177 15.95 -12.11 3.25
C GLU A 177 16.12 -10.74 2.59
N TRP A 178 15.37 -9.73 3.08
CA TRP A 178 15.54 -8.36 2.63
C TRP A 178 16.94 -7.81 2.93
N VAL A 179 17.48 -8.04 4.14
CA VAL A 179 18.83 -7.63 4.51
C VAL A 179 19.86 -8.30 3.61
N ALA A 180 19.75 -9.61 3.38
CA ALA A 180 20.69 -10.34 2.53
C ALA A 180 20.74 -9.85 1.07
N ARG A 181 19.63 -9.29 0.57
CA ARG A 181 19.54 -8.73 -0.79
C ARG A 181 20.10 -7.31 -0.91
N ASN A 182 20.22 -6.58 0.21
CA ASN A 182 20.60 -5.17 0.23
C ASN A 182 21.96 -4.93 0.89
N GLN A 183 22.74 -5.98 1.16
CA GLN A 183 24.14 -5.94 1.50
C GLN A 183 25.02 -6.01 0.25
#